data_f71715a9f592ce37d9e3845aa38addb4
#
_entry.id   f71715a9f592ce37d9e3845aa38addb4
#
_cell.length_a   1.000
_cell.length_b   1.000
_cell.length_c   1.000
_cell.angle_alpha   90.00
_cell.angle_beta   90.00
_cell.angle_gamma   90.00
#
_symmetry.space_group_name_H-M   'P 1'
#
loop_
_entity.id
_entity.type
_entity.pdbx_description
1 polymer ?
#
loop_
_entity_poly.entity_id
_entity_poly.type
_entity_poly.pdbx_seq_one_letter_code
_entity_poly.pdbx_strand_id
1 'polypeptide(L)'
;MKGQNMDLTKYFPQGNNLEQTKPKDTSDLINEMQSQGLQISHLEITGEIVRVPVNELAGVKADSNNQKSGYYVVNEVNGNYFATFGNWKTGFEGKWSSINHQAMTPQQREDLQRQLQEAKERSEETKKQRHNEVAKKVERWFDSYTNVIEHDYLTNKKVKNYGLKQYQDMLVCGVYSTTGDIRS
;
A
#
# COMPACT_ATOMS: atom_id res chain seq x y z
N MET A 1 1.29 7.33 7.91
CA MET A 1 1.30 7.07 6.45
C MET A 1 -0.13 7.19 5.94
N LYS A 2 -0.42 8.19 5.09
CA LYS A 2 -1.74 8.32 4.47
C LYS A 2 -1.91 7.14 3.52
N GLY A 3 -2.89 6.26 3.79
CA GLY A 3 -3.27 5.22 2.85
C GLY A 3 -3.65 5.89 1.53
N GLN A 4 -2.90 5.58 0.47
CA GLN A 4 -3.26 6.05 -0.86
C GLN A 4 -4.59 5.40 -1.23
N ASN A 5 -5.65 6.22 -1.21
CA ASN A 5 -6.94 5.85 -1.75
C ASN A 5 -6.76 5.64 -3.25
N MET A 6 -6.88 4.40 -3.70
CA MET A 6 -6.87 4.09 -5.13
C MET A 6 -8.13 4.71 -5.75
N ASP A 7 -7.97 5.86 -6.41
CA ASP A 7 -9.03 6.50 -7.18
C ASP A 7 -9.21 5.76 -8.51
N LEU A 8 -10.13 4.82 -8.51
CA LEU A 8 -10.41 3.95 -9.66
C LEU A 8 -11.08 4.72 -10.82
N THR A 9 -11.58 5.93 -10.60
CA THR A 9 -12.20 6.74 -11.67
C THR A 9 -11.18 7.19 -12.72
N LYS A 10 -9.90 7.21 -12.37
CA LYS A 10 -8.79 7.55 -13.27
C LYS A 10 -8.41 6.44 -14.27
N TYR A 11 -9.01 5.25 -14.14
CA TYR A 11 -8.81 4.16 -15.09
C TYR A 11 -9.67 4.29 -16.37
N PHE A 12 -10.46 5.36 -16.49
CA PHE A 12 -11.33 5.60 -17.64
C PHE A 12 -10.90 6.84 -18.43
N PRO A 13 -9.82 6.80 -19.23
CA PRO A 13 -9.48 7.93 -20.11
C PRO A 13 -10.55 8.10 -21.20
N GLN A 14 -11.08 9.30 -21.30
CA GLN A 14 -11.91 9.73 -22.41
C GLN A 14 -11.02 10.04 -23.61
N GLY A 15 -11.00 9.22 -24.63
CA GLY A 15 -10.21 9.52 -25.84
C GLY A 15 -10.15 8.41 -26.88
N ASN A 16 -10.61 8.73 -28.08
CA ASN A 16 -10.67 7.90 -29.27
C ASN A 16 -9.32 7.36 -29.73
N ASN A 17 -9.20 6.03 -29.87
CA ASN A 17 -8.58 5.40 -31.04
C ASN A 17 -8.95 3.91 -31.11
N LEU A 18 -9.55 3.51 -32.25
CA LEU A 18 -10.04 2.17 -32.52
C LEU A 18 -8.89 1.27 -33.02
N GLU A 19 -8.03 0.82 -32.15
CA GLU A 19 -7.31 -0.43 -32.34
C GLU A 19 -7.92 -1.47 -31.39
N GLN A 20 -8.47 -2.54 -31.97
CA GLN A 20 -8.95 -3.71 -31.24
C GLN A 20 -7.75 -4.41 -30.61
N THR A 21 -7.27 -3.89 -29.51
CA THR A 21 -6.18 -4.52 -28.76
C THR A 21 -6.74 -5.68 -27.96
N LYS A 22 -6.10 -6.85 -28.13
CA LYS A 22 -6.28 -8.05 -27.33
C LYS A 22 -6.26 -7.68 -25.83
N PRO A 23 -7.01 -8.39 -24.95
CA PRO A 23 -6.88 -8.17 -23.51
C PRO A 23 -5.40 -8.27 -23.12
N LYS A 24 -4.92 -7.30 -22.33
CA LYS A 24 -3.54 -7.28 -21.87
C LYS A 24 -3.29 -8.44 -20.90
N ASP A 25 -2.18 -9.14 -21.09
CA ASP A 25 -1.74 -10.21 -20.21
C ASP A 25 -0.97 -9.60 -19.00
N THR A 26 -0.92 -10.33 -17.90
CA THR A 26 -0.12 -9.98 -16.72
C THR A 26 1.37 -9.86 -17.04
N SER A 27 1.84 -10.52 -18.09
CA SER A 27 3.19 -10.36 -18.65
C SER A 27 3.45 -8.92 -19.12
N ASP A 28 2.44 -8.27 -19.71
CA ASP A 28 2.53 -6.87 -20.15
C ASP A 28 2.74 -5.94 -18.95
N LEU A 29 2.04 -6.22 -17.84
CA LEU A 29 2.21 -5.49 -16.60
C LEU A 29 3.63 -5.64 -16.03
N ILE A 30 4.17 -6.87 -16.00
CA ILE A 30 5.53 -7.14 -15.55
C ILE A 30 6.53 -6.36 -16.40
N ASN A 31 6.39 -6.41 -17.73
CA ASN A 31 7.26 -5.69 -18.66
C ASN A 31 7.21 -4.17 -18.43
N GLU A 32 6.02 -3.63 -18.22
CA GLU A 32 5.83 -2.21 -17.94
C GLU A 32 6.49 -1.80 -16.61
N MET A 33 6.31 -2.59 -15.54
CA MET A 33 6.99 -2.38 -14.26
C MET A 33 8.51 -2.45 -14.39
N GLN A 34 9.03 -3.43 -15.13
CA GLN A 34 10.47 -3.58 -15.37
C GLN A 34 11.04 -2.40 -16.16
N SER A 35 10.29 -1.84 -17.12
CA SER A 35 10.70 -0.64 -17.86
C SER A 35 10.86 0.59 -16.96
N GLN A 36 10.15 0.62 -15.82
CA GLN A 36 10.27 1.65 -14.78
C GLN A 36 11.30 1.29 -13.69
N GLY A 37 12.10 0.25 -13.95
CA GLY A 37 13.19 -0.18 -13.09
C GLY A 37 12.79 -1.08 -11.93
N LEU A 38 11.53 -1.51 -11.80
CA LEU A 38 11.15 -2.44 -10.74
C LEU A 38 11.74 -3.83 -11.01
N GLN A 39 12.41 -4.39 -10.02
CA GLN A 39 12.97 -5.73 -10.10
C GLN A 39 11.91 -6.76 -9.69
N ILE A 40 11.18 -7.26 -10.68
CA ILE A 40 10.06 -8.19 -10.50
C ILE A 40 10.14 -9.32 -11.53
N SER A 41 9.85 -10.54 -11.09
CA SER A 41 9.79 -11.74 -11.95
C SER A 41 8.42 -12.42 -11.93
N HIS A 42 7.64 -12.21 -10.87
CA HIS A 42 6.28 -12.72 -10.71
C HIS A 42 5.43 -11.71 -9.96
N LEU A 43 4.11 -11.80 -10.14
CA LEU A 43 3.15 -10.92 -9.47
C LEU A 43 2.55 -11.61 -8.25
N GLU A 44 2.52 -10.89 -7.13
CA GLU A 44 1.71 -11.24 -5.97
C GLU A 44 0.38 -10.47 -6.07
N ILE A 45 -0.73 -11.21 -6.20
CA ILE A 45 -2.07 -10.63 -6.38
C ILE A 45 -2.79 -10.67 -5.03
N THR A 46 -2.43 -9.76 -4.15
CA THR A 46 -2.92 -9.72 -2.77
C THR A 46 -3.83 -8.52 -2.49
N GLY A 47 -3.84 -7.53 -3.38
CA GLY A 47 -4.48 -6.24 -3.11
C GLY A 47 -3.75 -5.38 -2.06
N GLU A 48 -2.63 -5.86 -1.53
CA GLU A 48 -1.76 -5.13 -0.60
C GLU A 48 -0.52 -4.59 -1.31
N ILE A 49 0.17 -3.64 -0.67
CA ILE A 49 1.41 -3.08 -1.22
C ILE A 49 2.53 -4.12 -1.09
N VAL A 50 3.04 -4.56 -2.23
CA VAL A 50 4.25 -5.38 -2.35
C VAL A 50 5.43 -4.45 -2.65
N ARG A 51 6.49 -4.56 -1.86
CA ARG A 51 7.72 -3.79 -2.05
C ARG A 51 8.77 -4.60 -2.76
N VAL A 52 9.39 -4.01 -3.79
CA VAL A 52 10.43 -4.66 -4.60
C VAL A 52 11.65 -3.75 -4.75
N PRO A 53 12.84 -4.33 -4.97
CA PRO A 53 14.01 -3.53 -5.31
C PRO A 53 13.83 -2.83 -6.65
N VAL A 54 14.64 -1.79 -6.90
CA VAL A 54 14.74 -1.14 -8.20
C VAL A 54 16.14 -1.31 -8.78
N ASN A 55 16.17 -1.52 -10.09
CA ASN A 55 17.41 -1.55 -10.89
C ASN A 55 17.90 -0.12 -11.16
N GLU A 56 19.11 -0.02 -11.67
CA GLU A 56 19.64 1.25 -12.15
C GLU A 56 18.85 1.76 -13.35
N LEU A 57 18.46 3.02 -13.28
CA LEU A 57 17.83 3.78 -14.35
C LEU A 57 18.63 5.05 -14.62
N ALA A 58 18.41 5.70 -15.76
CA ALA A 58 19.08 6.95 -16.10
C ALA A 58 18.98 8.00 -14.97
N GLY A 59 20.09 8.29 -14.32
CA GLY A 59 20.16 9.25 -13.22
C GLY A 59 19.77 8.74 -11.83
N VAL A 60 19.39 7.45 -11.70
CA VAL A 60 18.96 6.86 -10.41
C VAL A 60 19.70 5.55 -10.19
N LYS A 61 20.47 5.46 -9.10
CA LYS A 61 21.19 4.24 -8.71
C LYS A 61 20.23 3.12 -8.31
N ALA A 62 20.61 1.87 -8.60
CA ALA A 62 19.96 0.67 -8.10
C ALA A 62 19.80 0.70 -6.57
N ASP A 63 18.87 -0.09 -6.06
CA ASP A 63 18.76 -0.32 -4.62
C ASP A 63 19.98 -1.11 -4.12
N SER A 64 20.50 -0.71 -2.97
CA SER A 64 21.51 -1.44 -2.23
C SER A 64 20.85 -2.41 -1.25
N ASN A 65 21.63 -3.33 -0.68
CA ASN A 65 21.24 -4.40 0.25
C ASN A 65 19.93 -4.15 1.01
N ASN A 66 18.93 -5.01 0.79
CA ASN A 66 17.61 -4.99 1.44
C ASN A 66 16.75 -3.73 1.22
N GLN A 67 17.21 -2.74 0.46
CA GLN A 67 16.39 -1.58 0.09
C GLN A 67 15.34 -2.01 -0.95
N LYS A 68 14.12 -1.51 -0.79
CA LYS A 68 13.00 -1.78 -1.69
C LYS A 68 12.27 -0.47 -1.97
N SER A 69 12.75 0.24 -2.99
CA SER A 69 12.21 1.56 -3.39
C SER A 69 11.12 1.48 -4.45
N GLY A 70 10.90 0.31 -5.04
CA GLY A 70 9.76 0.03 -5.90
C GLY A 70 8.57 -0.49 -5.08
N TYR A 71 7.38 -0.30 -5.59
CA TYR A 71 6.16 -0.87 -5.04
C TYR A 71 5.15 -1.17 -6.13
N TYR A 72 4.26 -2.12 -5.84
CA TYR A 72 3.05 -2.34 -6.63
C TYR A 72 1.91 -2.85 -5.76
N VAL A 73 0.70 -2.68 -6.26
CA VAL A 73 -0.54 -3.28 -5.76
C VAL A 73 -1.26 -3.86 -6.95
N VAL A 74 -1.62 -5.14 -6.90
CA VAL A 74 -2.44 -5.78 -7.93
C VAL A 74 -3.70 -6.32 -7.30
N ASN A 75 -4.84 -5.95 -7.87
CA ASN A 75 -6.15 -6.46 -7.49
C ASN A 75 -6.73 -7.28 -8.66
N GLU A 76 -7.38 -8.37 -8.34
CA GLU A 76 -8.18 -9.14 -9.27
C GLU A 76 -9.66 -8.95 -8.97
N VAL A 77 -10.43 -8.62 -10.00
CA VAL A 77 -11.88 -8.50 -9.92
C VAL A 77 -12.48 -9.19 -11.14
N ASN A 78 -13.18 -10.31 -10.92
CA ASN A 78 -13.82 -11.13 -11.97
C ASN A 78 -12.89 -11.51 -13.14
N GLY A 79 -11.69 -11.98 -12.82
CA GLY A 79 -10.69 -12.37 -13.81
C GLY A 79 -10.00 -11.20 -14.52
N ASN A 80 -10.27 -9.97 -14.10
CA ASN A 80 -9.58 -8.79 -14.61
C ASN A 80 -8.62 -8.25 -13.55
N TYR A 81 -7.46 -7.77 -14.01
CA TYR A 81 -6.40 -7.27 -13.16
C TYR A 81 -6.30 -5.75 -13.23
N PHE A 82 -6.12 -5.12 -12.07
CA PHE A 82 -5.91 -3.69 -11.91
C PHE A 82 -4.67 -3.50 -11.07
N ALA A 83 -3.74 -2.71 -11.55
CA ALA A 83 -2.49 -2.46 -10.86
C ALA A 83 -2.19 -0.97 -10.70
N THR A 84 -1.60 -0.63 -9.58
CA THR A 84 -0.87 0.62 -9.36
C THR A 84 0.55 0.24 -8.97
N PHE A 85 1.55 0.88 -9.56
CA PHE A 85 2.94 0.61 -9.27
C PHE A 85 3.76 1.90 -9.35
N GLY A 86 4.90 1.90 -8.71
CA GLY A 86 5.72 3.10 -8.69
C GLY A 86 7.13 2.87 -8.16
N ASN A 87 7.94 3.89 -8.36
CA ASN A 87 9.32 3.95 -7.92
C ASN A 87 9.54 5.23 -7.12
N TRP A 88 9.75 5.11 -5.81
CA TRP A 88 9.94 6.26 -4.92
C TRP A 88 11.19 7.08 -5.22
N LYS A 89 12.21 6.48 -5.83
CA LYS A 89 13.44 7.20 -6.19
C LYS A 89 13.24 8.17 -7.35
N THR A 90 12.37 7.79 -8.30
CA THR A 90 12.05 8.62 -9.48
C THR A 90 10.81 9.47 -9.27
N GLY A 91 9.98 9.15 -8.26
CA GLY A 91 8.66 9.73 -8.08
C GLY A 91 7.62 9.23 -9.10
N PHE A 92 7.97 8.21 -9.88
CA PHE A 92 7.06 7.63 -10.88
C PHE A 92 5.92 6.86 -10.20
N GLU A 93 4.70 7.07 -10.69
CA GLU A 93 3.52 6.27 -10.38
C GLU A 93 2.76 5.94 -11.66
N GLY A 94 2.56 4.66 -11.93
CA GLY A 94 1.83 4.12 -13.06
C GLY A 94 0.57 3.38 -12.64
N LYS A 95 -0.39 3.30 -13.57
CA LYS A 95 -1.62 2.51 -13.43
C LYS A 95 -1.81 1.64 -14.64
N TRP A 96 -2.25 0.42 -14.41
CA TRP A 96 -2.44 -0.56 -15.47
C TRP A 96 -3.73 -1.36 -15.25
N SER A 97 -4.36 -1.78 -16.35
CA SER A 97 -5.53 -2.64 -16.33
C SER A 97 -5.47 -3.64 -17.48
N SER A 98 -5.88 -4.90 -17.21
CA SER A 98 -6.04 -5.93 -18.25
C SER A 98 -7.24 -5.70 -19.16
N ILE A 99 -8.15 -4.78 -18.80
CA ILE A 99 -9.41 -4.57 -19.51
C ILE A 99 -9.20 -3.70 -20.74
N ASN A 100 -9.77 -4.12 -21.86
CA ASN A 100 -9.98 -3.25 -23.01
C ASN A 100 -11.30 -2.48 -22.85
N HIS A 101 -11.23 -1.30 -22.26
CA HIS A 101 -12.40 -0.45 -22.02
C HIS A 101 -13.14 -0.03 -23.30
N GLN A 102 -12.48 -0.05 -24.44
CA GLN A 102 -13.08 0.35 -25.71
C GLN A 102 -14.05 -0.70 -26.28
N ALA A 103 -13.84 -1.98 -25.93
CA ALA A 103 -14.68 -3.09 -26.34
C ALA A 103 -15.92 -3.31 -25.46
N MET A 104 -16.05 -2.58 -24.34
CA MET A 104 -17.15 -2.77 -23.40
C MET A 104 -18.38 -1.95 -23.77
N THR A 105 -19.56 -2.57 -23.62
CA THR A 105 -20.84 -1.85 -23.69
C THR A 105 -21.01 -0.93 -22.47
N PRO A 106 -21.89 0.08 -22.55
CA PRO A 106 -22.20 0.95 -21.41
C PRO A 106 -22.63 0.16 -20.16
N GLN A 107 -23.48 -0.85 -20.36
CA GLN A 107 -23.95 -1.73 -19.27
C GLN A 107 -22.80 -2.48 -18.59
N GLN A 108 -21.89 -3.05 -19.38
CA GLN A 108 -20.72 -3.76 -18.84
C GLN A 108 -19.79 -2.82 -18.04
N ARG A 109 -19.65 -1.56 -18.46
CA ARG A 109 -18.87 -0.55 -17.71
C ARG A 109 -19.49 -0.24 -16.37
N GLU A 110 -20.80 -0.06 -16.32
CA GLU A 110 -21.54 0.22 -15.09
C GLU A 110 -21.44 -0.97 -14.11
N ASP A 111 -21.64 -2.19 -14.59
CA ASP A 111 -21.49 -3.41 -13.79
C ASP A 111 -20.09 -3.57 -13.24
N LEU A 112 -19.06 -3.31 -14.05
CA LEU A 112 -17.67 -3.34 -13.60
C LEU A 112 -17.40 -2.28 -12.54
N GLN A 113 -17.89 -1.07 -12.71
CA GLN A 113 -17.71 0.03 -11.79
C GLN A 113 -18.34 -0.30 -10.42
N ARG A 114 -19.55 -0.87 -10.42
CA ARG A 114 -20.22 -1.36 -9.20
C ARG A 114 -19.37 -2.42 -8.50
N GLN A 115 -18.87 -3.42 -9.22
CA GLN A 115 -18.06 -4.49 -8.67
C GLN A 115 -16.72 -4.00 -8.08
N LEU A 116 -16.07 -3.06 -8.75
CA LEU A 116 -14.85 -2.42 -8.24
C LEU A 116 -15.13 -1.65 -6.94
N GLN A 117 -16.26 -0.95 -6.88
CA GLN A 117 -16.67 -0.23 -5.67
C GLN A 117 -16.95 -1.19 -4.51
N GLU A 118 -17.69 -2.28 -4.75
CA GLU A 118 -17.95 -3.31 -3.74
C GLU A 118 -16.68 -4.01 -3.25
N ALA A 119 -15.72 -4.28 -4.16
CA ALA A 119 -14.43 -4.86 -3.80
C ALA A 119 -13.60 -3.92 -2.93
N LYS A 120 -13.64 -2.62 -3.25
CA LYS A 120 -12.98 -1.57 -2.45
C LYS A 120 -13.57 -1.49 -1.04
N GLU A 121 -14.88 -1.42 -0.93
CA GLU A 121 -15.59 -1.35 0.36
C GLU A 121 -15.28 -2.56 1.24
N ARG A 122 -15.29 -3.78 0.68
CA ARG A 122 -14.89 -5.00 1.40
C ARG A 122 -13.44 -4.95 1.88
N SER A 123 -12.52 -4.46 1.04
CA SER A 123 -11.11 -4.32 1.41
C SER A 123 -10.91 -3.31 2.53
N GLU A 124 -11.61 -2.17 2.47
CA GLU A 124 -11.55 -1.13 3.51
C GLU A 124 -12.13 -1.64 4.85
N GLU A 125 -13.23 -2.37 4.82
CA GLU A 125 -13.82 -2.96 6.02
C GLU A 125 -12.88 -4.01 6.65
N THR A 126 -12.29 -4.87 5.84
CA THR A 126 -11.30 -5.86 6.31
C THR A 126 -10.09 -5.18 6.95
N LYS A 127 -9.57 -4.11 6.33
CA LYS A 127 -8.48 -3.32 6.90
C LYS A 127 -8.87 -2.67 8.23
N LYS A 128 -10.07 -2.12 8.30
CA LYS A 128 -10.60 -1.50 9.53
C LYS A 128 -10.73 -2.52 10.66
N GLN A 129 -11.25 -3.71 10.37
CA GLN A 129 -11.36 -4.80 11.34
C GLN A 129 -9.98 -5.22 11.85
N ARG A 130 -9.02 -5.45 10.94
CA ARG A 130 -7.63 -5.78 11.29
C ARG A 130 -6.97 -4.70 12.15
N HIS A 131 -7.15 -3.42 11.80
CA HIS A 131 -6.63 -2.31 12.60
C HIS A 131 -7.24 -2.27 14.00
N ASN A 132 -8.53 -2.52 14.12
CA ASN A 132 -9.20 -2.56 15.43
C ASN A 132 -8.75 -3.74 16.28
N GLU A 133 -8.50 -4.91 15.69
CA GLU A 133 -7.95 -6.08 16.40
C GLU A 133 -6.52 -5.81 16.89
N VAL A 134 -5.70 -5.19 16.04
CA VAL A 134 -4.32 -4.81 16.42
C VAL A 134 -4.38 -3.77 17.55
N ALA A 135 -5.23 -2.74 17.43
CA ALA A 135 -5.37 -1.71 18.47
C ALA A 135 -5.74 -2.32 19.83
N LYS A 136 -6.69 -3.25 19.88
CA LYS A 136 -7.05 -3.97 21.12
C LYS A 136 -5.92 -4.81 21.70
N LYS A 137 -5.04 -5.38 20.86
CA LYS A 137 -3.85 -6.10 21.33
C LYS A 137 -2.82 -5.13 21.89
N VAL A 138 -2.56 -4.04 21.17
CA VAL A 138 -1.60 -3.01 21.59
C VAL A 138 -2.02 -2.36 22.92
N GLU A 139 -3.30 -2.04 23.09
CA GLU A 139 -3.85 -1.50 24.32
C GLU A 139 -3.56 -2.42 25.52
N ARG A 140 -3.88 -3.73 25.37
CA ARG A 140 -3.59 -4.71 26.42
C ARG A 140 -2.10 -4.84 26.75
N TRP A 141 -1.24 -4.81 25.73
CA TRP A 141 0.21 -4.85 25.93
C TRP A 141 0.71 -3.57 26.63
N PHE A 142 0.28 -2.41 26.14
CA PHE A 142 0.66 -1.15 26.71
C PHE A 142 0.22 -1.01 28.17
N ASP A 143 -0.97 -1.49 28.50
CA ASP A 143 -1.48 -1.50 29.88
C ASP A 143 -0.69 -2.44 30.81
N SER A 144 -0.17 -3.54 30.25
CA SER A 144 0.65 -4.49 31.01
C SER A 144 2.08 -4.00 31.29
N TYR A 145 2.56 -2.97 30.57
CA TYR A 145 3.90 -2.43 30.75
C TYR A 145 3.97 -1.51 31.96
N THR A 146 5.14 -1.48 32.61
CA THR A 146 5.36 -0.65 33.78
C THR A 146 5.55 0.82 33.40
N ASN A 147 5.11 1.70 34.31
CA ASN A 147 5.43 3.12 34.16
C ASN A 147 6.92 3.35 34.36
N VAL A 148 7.51 4.18 33.52
CA VAL A 148 8.93 4.53 33.67
C VAL A 148 9.11 5.38 34.89
N ILE A 149 9.91 4.91 35.87
CA ILE A 149 10.34 5.67 37.03
C ILE A 149 11.68 6.33 36.74
N GLU A 150 12.64 5.56 36.26
CA GLU A 150 13.98 6.01 35.91
C GLU A 150 14.47 5.21 34.69
N HIS A 151 15.14 5.86 33.74
CA HIS A 151 15.69 5.22 32.55
C HIS A 151 16.88 6.03 32.03
N ASP A 152 18.00 5.34 31.78
CA ASP A 152 19.26 5.96 31.34
C ASP A 152 19.13 6.88 30.15
N TYR A 153 18.31 6.52 29.18
CA TYR A 153 18.05 7.35 28.00
C TYR A 153 17.44 8.72 28.38
N LEU A 154 16.46 8.73 29.27
CA LEU A 154 15.80 9.97 29.70
C LEU A 154 16.76 10.83 30.54
N THR A 155 17.53 10.20 31.43
CA THR A 155 18.55 10.87 32.22
C THR A 155 19.63 11.48 31.35
N ASN A 156 20.17 10.74 30.39
CA ASN A 156 21.20 11.21 29.45
C ASN A 156 20.70 12.35 28.54
N LYS A 157 19.45 12.31 28.14
CA LYS A 157 18.80 13.33 27.30
C LYS A 157 18.24 14.51 28.10
N LYS A 158 18.25 14.43 29.43
CA LYS A 158 17.69 15.44 30.37
C LYS A 158 16.22 15.74 30.06
N VAL A 159 15.43 14.75 29.71
CA VAL A 159 13.98 14.85 29.43
C VAL A 159 13.18 14.13 30.50
N LYS A 160 11.99 14.67 30.80
CA LYS A 160 11.05 14.04 31.74
C LYS A 160 10.24 12.95 31.05
N ASN A 161 9.76 11.99 31.83
CA ASN A 161 8.77 11.03 31.37
C ASN A 161 7.41 11.72 31.20
N TYR A 162 6.85 11.65 29.99
CA TYR A 162 5.52 12.14 29.64
C TYR A 162 4.62 10.98 29.19
N GLY A 163 4.35 10.04 30.12
CA GLY A 163 3.46 8.90 29.85
C GLY A 163 4.11 7.75 29.08
N LEU A 164 5.45 7.67 29.09
CA LEU A 164 6.16 6.52 28.57
C LEU A 164 6.03 5.34 29.51
N LYS A 165 5.94 4.15 28.95
CA LYS A 165 6.04 2.89 29.68
C LYS A 165 7.35 2.18 29.35
N GLN A 166 7.69 1.19 30.17
CA GLN A 166 8.91 0.41 29.99
C GLN A 166 8.57 -1.07 29.80
N TYR A 167 9.18 -1.64 28.78
CA TYR A 167 9.22 -3.08 28.57
C TYR A 167 10.67 -3.52 28.45
N GLN A 168 11.17 -4.29 29.44
CA GLN A 168 12.60 -4.58 29.59
C GLN A 168 13.42 -3.27 29.61
N ASP A 169 14.42 -3.14 28.73
CA ASP A 169 15.26 -1.93 28.60
C ASP A 169 14.75 -0.96 27.50
N MET A 170 13.51 -1.16 27.03
CA MET A 170 12.93 -0.33 25.97
C MET A 170 11.91 0.64 26.53
N LEU A 171 11.99 1.89 26.08
CA LEU A 171 10.93 2.88 26.28
C LEU A 171 9.85 2.68 25.22
N VAL A 172 8.61 2.62 25.65
CA VAL A 172 7.43 2.43 24.80
C VAL A 172 6.51 3.63 24.94
N CYS A 173 6.13 4.23 23.81
CA CYS A 173 5.11 5.27 23.76
C CYS A 173 3.88 4.77 23.00
N GLY A 174 2.69 5.09 23.52
CA GLY A 174 1.45 4.84 22.81
C GLY A 174 1.20 5.89 21.72
N VAL A 175 0.80 5.45 20.56
CA VAL A 175 0.29 6.34 19.50
C VAL A 175 -1.22 6.36 19.56
N TYR A 176 -1.81 7.54 19.71
CA TYR A 176 -3.25 7.71 19.91
C TYR A 176 -3.92 8.35 18.70
N SER A 177 -5.17 8.00 18.49
CA SER A 177 -6.03 8.70 17.54
C SER A 177 -6.41 10.08 18.08
N THR A 178 -7.05 10.90 17.25
CA THR A 178 -7.63 12.19 17.67
C THR A 178 -8.78 12.04 18.67
N THR A 179 -9.36 10.83 18.79
CA THR A 179 -10.39 10.47 19.76
C THR A 179 -9.82 9.90 21.08
N GLY A 180 -8.50 9.77 21.19
CA GLY A 180 -7.81 9.27 22.38
C GLY A 180 -7.64 7.75 22.43
N ASP A 181 -8.04 7.01 21.40
CA ASP A 181 -7.85 5.55 21.36
C ASP A 181 -6.43 5.22 20.94
N ILE A 182 -5.82 4.24 21.62
CA ILE A 182 -4.49 3.76 21.24
C ILE A 182 -4.55 3.04 19.88
N ARG A 183 -3.54 3.28 19.03
CA ARG A 183 -3.47 2.73 17.67
C ARG A 183 -2.24 1.90 17.39
N SER A 184 -1.11 2.19 18.06
CA SER A 184 0.14 1.43 17.99
C SER A 184 1.08 1.77 19.16
#